data_d5c1dac4d1aec3e6b952c088973c4bb1
#
_entry.id   d5c1dac4d1aec3e6b952c088973c4bb1
#
_cell.length_a   1.000
_cell.length_b   1.000
_cell.length_c   1.000
_cell.angle_alpha   90.00
_cell.angle_beta   90.00
_cell.angle_gamma   90.00
#
_symmetry.space_group_name_H-M   'P 1'
#
loop_
_entity.id
_entity.type
_entity.pdbx_description
1 polymer ?
#
loop_
_entity_poly.entity_id
_entity_poly.type
_entity_poly.pdbx_seq_one_letter_code
_entity_poly.pdbx_strand_id
1 'polypeptide(L)'
;DADLPLFKHREVKTVGLFVITSDRGLCGSYNSNLLAALKREIEAIQAAGKKAKFWVYGRKGYTWLQRRGYKVERFFVEPALDKADFTAAKLVADELVSAFTGMKDVGPGAHDGLGAELVTHHDIRHPVDEVKVFYTRFQSVAKFVPTNEPFLPITSIAVSGDEDDQYDLDFLLEPDAATVFNRLMPRYLETVVYDAMLQSLASEHASRRMAMKGATDAAGRMNKDLKKVYNRARQETITKELLDIVGGANAVS
;
A
#
# COMPACT_ATOMS: atom_id res chain seq x y z
N ASP A 1 12.05 28.35 -22.92
CA ASP A 1 10.96 27.43 -22.54
C ASP A 1 11.52 26.00 -22.54
N ALA A 2 11.92 25.51 -21.37
CA ALA A 2 12.34 24.11 -21.22
C ALA A 2 11.10 23.22 -21.36
N ASP A 3 11.09 22.30 -22.32
CA ASP A 3 10.05 21.28 -22.41
C ASP A 3 10.22 20.30 -21.24
N LEU A 4 9.44 20.54 -20.18
CA LEU A 4 9.45 19.72 -18.95
C LEU A 4 8.20 18.80 -18.96
N PRO A 5 8.29 17.61 -19.57
CA PRO A 5 7.13 16.75 -19.80
C PRO A 5 6.41 16.33 -18.50
N LEU A 6 7.13 16.27 -17.36
CA LEU A 6 6.57 15.89 -16.06
C LEU A 6 5.66 16.96 -15.42
N PHE A 7 5.75 18.21 -15.89
CA PHE A 7 4.93 19.32 -15.43
C PHE A 7 3.75 19.63 -16.37
N LYS A 8 3.65 18.89 -17.47
CA LYS A 8 2.69 19.20 -18.54
C LYS A 8 1.27 18.79 -18.13
N HIS A 9 0.45 19.78 -17.84
CA HIS A 9 -0.99 19.57 -17.61
C HIS A 9 -1.73 19.34 -18.93
N ARG A 10 -2.59 18.34 -18.96
CA ARG A 10 -3.47 18.02 -20.10
C ARG A 10 -4.88 17.74 -19.59
N GLU A 11 -5.84 17.71 -20.51
CA GLU A 11 -7.21 17.28 -20.19
C GLU A 11 -7.18 15.81 -19.68
N VAL A 12 -7.64 15.60 -18.46
CA VAL A 12 -7.56 14.28 -17.81
C VAL A 12 -8.68 13.39 -18.32
N LYS A 13 -8.34 12.42 -19.15
CA LYS A 13 -9.23 11.36 -19.67
C LYS A 13 -8.93 10.00 -19.02
N THR A 14 -7.68 9.76 -18.70
CA THR A 14 -7.23 8.52 -18.11
C THR A 14 -6.37 8.79 -16.86
N VAL A 15 -6.78 8.23 -15.73
CA VAL A 15 -6.10 8.36 -14.44
C VAL A 15 -5.36 7.05 -14.12
N GLY A 16 -4.06 7.15 -13.87
CA GLY A 16 -3.24 6.06 -13.35
C GLY A 16 -3.33 6.02 -11.82
N LEU A 17 -3.58 4.84 -11.28
CA LEU A 17 -3.66 4.62 -9.84
C LEU A 17 -2.59 3.61 -9.43
N PHE A 18 -1.57 4.07 -8.72
CA PHE A 18 -0.58 3.19 -8.10
C PHE A 18 -1.01 2.87 -6.69
N VAL A 19 -1.23 1.60 -6.40
CA VAL A 19 -1.83 1.13 -5.14
C VAL A 19 -0.86 0.22 -4.38
N ILE A 20 -0.56 0.57 -3.13
CA ILE A 20 0.36 -0.18 -2.27
C ILE A 20 -0.44 -0.91 -1.19
N THR A 21 -0.46 -2.24 -1.25
CA THR A 21 -1.15 -3.10 -0.28
C THR A 21 -0.19 -4.14 0.30
N SER A 22 -0.65 -4.92 1.29
CA SER A 22 0.14 -6.03 1.81
C SER A 22 0.07 -7.27 0.93
N ASP A 23 1.08 -8.14 1.08
CA ASP A 23 1.06 -9.50 0.51
C ASP A 23 0.29 -10.47 1.41
N ARG A 24 0.39 -10.28 2.72
CA ARG A 24 -0.13 -11.19 3.75
C ARG A 24 -1.35 -10.60 4.45
N GLY A 25 -2.13 -11.46 5.09
CA GLY A 25 -3.26 -11.07 5.94
C GLY A 25 -2.86 -10.83 7.39
N LEU A 26 -3.87 -10.88 8.28
CA LEU A 26 -3.76 -10.68 9.72
C LEU A 26 -3.23 -9.30 10.12
N CYS A 27 -3.42 -8.31 9.26
CA CYS A 27 -3.05 -6.91 9.47
C CYS A 27 -4.27 -6.03 9.80
N GLY A 28 -5.25 -6.57 10.51
CA GLY A 28 -6.45 -5.82 10.91
C GLY A 28 -7.20 -5.22 9.72
N SER A 29 -7.57 -3.94 9.84
CA SER A 29 -8.29 -3.18 8.82
C SER A 29 -7.39 -2.49 7.78
N TYR A 30 -6.08 -2.71 7.82
CA TYR A 30 -5.12 -2.05 6.92
C TYR A 30 -5.54 -2.10 5.45
N ASN A 31 -5.69 -3.31 4.89
CA ASN A 31 -6.09 -3.46 3.49
C ASN A 31 -7.54 -3.03 3.23
N SER A 32 -8.47 -3.38 4.11
CA SER A 32 -9.89 -3.07 3.90
C SER A 32 -10.15 -1.57 3.87
N ASN A 33 -9.49 -0.79 4.73
CA ASN A 33 -9.63 0.66 4.74
C ASN A 33 -9.06 1.30 3.46
N LEU A 34 -7.86 0.87 3.03
CA LEU A 34 -7.25 1.37 1.80
C LEU A 34 -8.10 1.01 0.57
N LEU A 35 -8.54 -0.24 0.46
CA LEU A 35 -9.35 -0.71 -0.66
C LEU A 35 -10.75 -0.09 -0.70
N ALA A 36 -11.31 0.27 0.47
CA ALA A 36 -12.56 1.04 0.54
C ALA A 36 -12.37 2.49 0.04
N ALA A 37 -11.23 3.11 0.35
CA ALA A 37 -10.88 4.44 -0.19
C ALA A 37 -10.64 4.37 -1.70
N LEU A 38 -9.89 3.37 -2.16
CA LEU A 38 -9.65 3.12 -3.59
C LEU A 38 -10.96 2.93 -4.36
N LYS A 39 -11.90 2.15 -3.81
CA LYS A 39 -13.22 1.94 -4.44
C LYS A 39 -13.94 3.27 -4.68
N ARG A 40 -13.99 4.14 -3.67
CA ARG A 40 -14.64 5.46 -3.79
C ARG A 40 -13.99 6.33 -4.87
N GLU A 41 -12.66 6.29 -4.95
CA GLU A 41 -11.95 7.04 -5.99
C GLU A 41 -12.22 6.48 -7.40
N ILE A 42 -12.25 5.16 -7.57
CA ILE A 42 -12.60 4.53 -8.84
C ILE A 42 -14.01 4.95 -9.27
N GLU A 43 -14.98 4.91 -8.35
CA GLU A 43 -16.36 5.34 -8.60
C GLU A 43 -16.44 6.83 -9.00
N ALA A 44 -15.65 7.70 -8.36
CA ALA A 44 -15.57 9.12 -8.70
C ALA A 44 -14.96 9.34 -10.09
N ILE A 45 -13.89 8.62 -10.43
CA ILE A 45 -13.26 8.67 -11.76
C ILE A 45 -14.25 8.23 -12.85
N GLN A 46 -14.98 7.13 -12.61
CA GLN A 46 -15.97 6.61 -13.56
C GLN A 46 -17.19 7.55 -13.70
N ALA A 47 -17.67 8.12 -12.61
CA ALA A 47 -18.75 9.11 -12.62
C ALA A 47 -18.37 10.39 -13.40
N ALA A 48 -17.09 10.75 -13.42
CA ALA A 48 -16.56 11.83 -14.22
C ALA A 48 -16.34 11.45 -15.72
N GLY A 49 -16.72 10.25 -16.14
CA GLY A 49 -16.52 9.76 -17.51
C GLY A 49 -15.08 9.41 -17.87
N LYS A 50 -14.19 9.33 -16.87
CA LYS A 50 -12.77 9.05 -17.05
C LYS A 50 -12.47 7.55 -16.93
N LYS A 51 -11.31 7.14 -17.46
CA LYS A 51 -10.82 5.76 -17.36
C LYS A 51 -9.79 5.64 -16.25
N ALA A 52 -9.80 4.53 -15.51
CA ALA A 52 -8.79 4.21 -14.52
C ALA A 52 -7.87 3.09 -15.03
N LYS A 53 -6.56 3.23 -14.81
CA LYS A 53 -5.54 2.21 -15.02
C LYS A 53 -4.82 1.93 -13.71
N PHE A 54 -4.38 0.69 -13.50
CA PHE A 54 -3.91 0.26 -12.19
C PHE A 54 -2.48 -0.31 -12.26
N TRP A 55 -1.62 0.20 -11.40
CA TRP A 55 -0.33 -0.36 -11.02
C TRP A 55 -0.44 -0.78 -9.56
N VAL A 56 -0.01 -1.97 -9.23
CA VAL A 56 -0.25 -2.51 -7.89
C VAL A 56 1.02 -3.11 -7.30
N TYR A 57 1.31 -2.73 -6.07
CA TYR A 57 2.27 -3.40 -5.22
C TYR A 57 1.52 -4.16 -4.13
N GLY A 58 1.79 -5.49 -4.00
CA GLY A 58 1.15 -6.35 -3.00
C GLY A 58 -0.07 -7.14 -3.49
N ARG A 59 -0.11 -8.40 -3.08
CA ARG A 59 -1.08 -9.40 -3.56
C ARG A 59 -2.54 -9.09 -3.20
N LYS A 60 -2.77 -8.41 -2.07
CA LYS A 60 -4.14 -8.14 -1.61
C LYS A 60 -4.87 -7.17 -2.53
N GLY A 61 -4.19 -6.11 -2.99
CA GLY A 61 -4.73 -5.16 -3.96
C GLY A 61 -4.95 -5.81 -5.33
N TYR A 62 -3.96 -6.54 -5.82
CA TYR A 62 -4.06 -7.26 -7.08
C TYR A 62 -5.26 -8.20 -7.13
N THR A 63 -5.39 -9.08 -6.14
CA THR A 63 -6.52 -10.02 -6.06
C THR A 63 -7.87 -9.30 -5.95
N TRP A 64 -7.91 -8.18 -5.22
CA TRP A 64 -9.13 -7.38 -5.05
C TRP A 64 -9.59 -6.74 -6.37
N LEU A 65 -8.67 -6.20 -7.15
CA LEU A 65 -8.94 -5.61 -8.46
C LEU A 65 -9.37 -6.66 -9.47
N GLN A 66 -8.65 -7.77 -9.58
CA GLN A 66 -8.98 -8.87 -10.49
C GLN A 66 -10.38 -9.44 -10.25
N ARG A 67 -10.77 -9.67 -8.98
CA ARG A 67 -12.09 -10.18 -8.63
C ARG A 67 -13.24 -9.25 -9.05
N ARG A 68 -12.94 -7.96 -9.31
CA ARG A 68 -13.90 -6.96 -9.77
C ARG A 68 -13.83 -6.68 -11.27
N GLY A 69 -13.01 -7.45 -11.99
CA GLY A 69 -12.86 -7.32 -13.43
C GLY A 69 -12.00 -6.14 -13.87
N TYR A 70 -11.26 -5.49 -12.94
CA TYR A 70 -10.33 -4.44 -13.30
C TYR A 70 -9.05 -5.02 -13.87
N LYS A 71 -8.62 -4.49 -15.01
CA LYS A 71 -7.34 -4.84 -15.62
C LYS A 71 -6.22 -4.11 -14.87
N VAL A 72 -5.22 -4.87 -14.40
CA VAL A 72 -3.99 -4.33 -13.80
C VAL A 72 -2.93 -4.26 -14.89
N GLU A 73 -2.38 -3.06 -15.13
CA GLU A 73 -1.34 -2.84 -16.14
C GLU A 73 -0.03 -3.48 -15.70
N ARG A 74 0.34 -3.32 -14.41
CA ARG A 74 1.50 -3.98 -13.85
C ARG A 74 1.28 -4.36 -12.38
N PHE A 75 1.72 -5.57 -12.04
CA PHE A 75 1.76 -6.07 -10.68
C PHE A 75 3.20 -6.28 -10.24
N PHE A 76 3.62 -5.54 -9.20
CA PHE A 76 4.93 -5.66 -8.60
C PHE A 76 4.85 -6.68 -7.46
N VAL A 77 5.53 -7.82 -7.63
CA VAL A 77 5.50 -8.93 -6.68
C VAL A 77 6.86 -9.19 -6.04
N GLU A 78 7.93 -8.90 -6.78
CA GLU A 78 9.32 -9.05 -6.34
C GLU A 78 10.09 -7.73 -6.48
N PRO A 79 10.86 -7.35 -5.45
CA PRO A 79 10.89 -7.95 -4.11
C PRO A 79 9.58 -7.71 -3.35
N ALA A 80 9.26 -8.57 -2.36
CA ALA A 80 8.11 -8.31 -1.48
C ALA A 80 8.29 -6.98 -0.73
N LEU A 81 7.19 -6.31 -0.36
CA LEU A 81 7.22 -4.95 0.20
C LEU A 81 8.14 -4.83 1.42
N ASP A 82 8.23 -5.87 2.27
CA ASP A 82 9.10 -5.93 3.45
C ASP A 82 10.61 -6.07 3.13
N LYS A 83 10.94 -6.33 1.86
CA LYS A 83 12.32 -6.41 1.33
C LYS A 83 12.60 -5.38 0.26
N ALA A 84 11.61 -4.55 -0.04
CA ALA A 84 11.74 -3.54 -1.07
C ALA A 84 12.72 -2.46 -0.63
N ASP A 85 13.70 -2.21 -1.48
CA ASP A 85 14.72 -1.19 -1.31
C ASP A 85 14.44 0.01 -2.25
N PHE A 86 15.37 0.95 -2.28
CA PHE A 86 15.29 2.09 -3.17
C PHE A 86 15.29 1.70 -4.66
N THR A 87 15.90 0.56 -5.01
CA THR A 87 15.93 0.05 -6.40
C THR A 87 14.53 -0.36 -6.86
N ALA A 88 13.76 -1.01 -5.95
CA ALA A 88 12.38 -1.34 -6.24
C ALA A 88 11.50 -0.10 -6.42
N ALA A 89 11.70 0.93 -5.61
CA ALA A 89 10.99 2.21 -5.74
C ALA A 89 11.33 2.91 -7.05
N LYS A 90 12.60 2.86 -7.47
CA LYS A 90 13.04 3.38 -8.76
C LYS A 90 12.32 2.68 -9.92
N LEU A 91 12.28 1.35 -9.94
CA LEU A 91 11.58 0.60 -10.99
C LEU A 91 10.09 0.99 -11.08
N VAL A 92 9.44 1.20 -9.94
CA VAL A 92 8.05 1.66 -9.91
C VAL A 92 7.92 3.08 -10.46
N ALA A 93 8.78 4.00 -10.02
CA ALA A 93 8.76 5.39 -10.47
C ALA A 93 9.00 5.49 -11.98
N ASP A 94 9.98 4.78 -12.52
CA ASP A 94 10.29 4.72 -13.94
C ASP A 94 9.10 4.22 -14.76
N GLU A 95 8.41 3.19 -14.29
CA GLU A 95 7.21 2.66 -14.94
C GLU A 95 6.06 3.67 -14.94
N LEU A 96 5.82 4.37 -13.83
CA LEU A 96 4.76 5.38 -13.72
C LEU A 96 5.06 6.61 -14.59
N VAL A 97 6.33 7.03 -14.62
CA VAL A 97 6.80 8.12 -15.49
C VAL A 97 6.64 7.73 -16.96
N SER A 98 7.02 6.53 -17.34
CA SER A 98 6.84 6.01 -18.70
C SER A 98 5.36 5.95 -19.09
N ALA A 99 4.49 5.53 -18.17
CA ALA A 99 3.04 5.50 -18.38
C ALA A 99 2.46 6.91 -18.58
N PHE A 100 2.99 7.93 -17.92
CA PHE A 100 2.55 9.31 -18.04
C PHE A 100 3.09 10.00 -19.28
N THR A 101 4.39 9.83 -19.59
CA THR A 101 5.04 10.49 -20.74
C THR A 101 4.75 9.79 -22.06
N GLY A 102 4.39 8.51 -22.04
CA GLY A 102 4.29 7.67 -23.23
C GLY A 102 5.64 7.26 -23.83
N MET A 103 6.75 7.57 -23.16
CA MET A 103 8.09 7.23 -23.59
C MET A 103 8.51 5.86 -23.04
N LYS A 104 9.12 5.04 -23.91
CA LYS A 104 9.46 3.65 -23.59
C LYS A 104 10.74 3.49 -22.76
N ASP A 105 11.58 4.53 -22.69
CA ASP A 105 12.90 4.51 -22.02
C ASP A 105 13.14 5.82 -21.28
N VAL A 106 12.92 5.81 -19.98
CA VAL A 106 13.40 6.88 -19.11
C VAL A 106 14.31 6.24 -18.05
N GLY A 107 15.54 5.94 -18.45
CA GLY A 107 16.59 5.58 -17.49
C GLY A 107 17.60 4.57 -18.03
N PRO A 108 18.91 4.83 -17.89
CA PRO A 108 19.95 3.84 -18.14
C PRO A 108 19.96 2.85 -16.98
N GLY A 109 19.48 1.62 -17.19
CA GLY A 109 19.57 0.54 -16.22
C GLY A 109 18.42 -0.46 -16.16
N ALA A 110 17.51 -0.45 -17.11
CA ALA A 110 16.33 -1.33 -17.09
C ALA A 110 16.60 -2.79 -17.48
N HIS A 111 17.84 -3.23 -17.56
CA HIS A 111 18.16 -4.54 -18.12
C HIS A 111 19.27 -5.26 -17.38
N ASP A 112 19.12 -5.60 -16.10
CA ASP A 112 19.92 -6.72 -15.60
C ASP A 112 19.32 -7.34 -14.33
N GLY A 113 18.71 -8.50 -14.53
CA GLY A 113 18.86 -9.60 -13.58
C GLY A 113 17.90 -9.73 -12.40
N LEU A 114 16.65 -9.38 -12.50
CA LEU A 114 15.65 -9.87 -11.53
C LEU A 114 14.62 -10.74 -12.26
N GLY A 115 14.59 -12.00 -11.89
CA GLY A 115 13.86 -13.09 -12.52
C GLY A 115 12.46 -12.71 -12.99
N ALA A 116 12.31 -12.65 -14.28
CA ALA A 116 11.14 -12.24 -14.98
C ALA A 116 10.20 -13.43 -15.18
N GLU A 117 9.23 -13.58 -14.31
CA GLU A 117 7.89 -13.84 -14.79
C GLU A 117 7.10 -12.53 -14.75
N LEU A 118 7.60 -11.58 -15.48
CA LEU A 118 6.94 -10.31 -15.75
C LEU A 118 5.87 -10.57 -16.80
N VAL A 119 4.63 -10.48 -16.38
CA VAL A 119 3.50 -10.36 -17.30
C VAL A 119 3.83 -9.25 -18.29
N THR A 120 4.22 -9.70 -19.46
CA THR A 120 4.44 -9.07 -20.74
C THR A 120 4.09 -7.59 -20.88
N HIS A 121 5.09 -6.87 -21.39
CA HIS A 121 5.03 -5.62 -22.13
C HIS A 121 3.67 -5.31 -22.75
N HIS A 122 2.95 -4.41 -22.14
CA HIS A 122 1.87 -3.76 -22.84
C HIS A 122 2.43 -2.53 -23.54
N ASP A 123 2.28 -2.55 -24.85
CA ASP A 123 2.41 -1.41 -25.72
C ASP A 123 1.63 -0.23 -25.12
N ILE A 124 2.29 0.73 -24.49
CA ILE A 124 1.65 1.89 -23.86
C ILE A 124 1.20 2.83 -24.99
N ARG A 125 0.18 2.40 -25.73
CA ARG A 125 -0.42 3.19 -26.83
C ARG A 125 -1.24 4.36 -26.32
N HIS A 126 -1.58 4.36 -25.03
CA HIS A 126 -2.41 5.40 -24.43
C HIS A 126 -1.80 5.81 -23.10
N PRO A 127 -1.03 6.90 -23.07
CA PRO A 127 -0.50 7.43 -21.83
C PRO A 127 -1.63 7.77 -20.85
N VAL A 128 -1.32 7.75 -19.57
CA VAL A 128 -2.21 8.30 -18.55
C VAL A 128 -1.99 9.80 -18.47
N ASP A 129 -3.05 10.55 -18.15
CA ASP A 129 -3.00 12.01 -18.10
C ASP A 129 -2.71 12.53 -16.68
N GLU A 130 -2.98 11.69 -15.70
CA GLU A 130 -2.73 11.93 -14.27
C GLU A 130 -2.32 10.63 -13.61
N VAL A 131 -1.40 10.69 -12.63
CA VAL A 131 -1.04 9.54 -11.79
C VAL A 131 -1.23 9.93 -10.33
N LYS A 132 -1.89 9.05 -9.58
CA LYS A 132 -2.08 9.16 -8.13
C LYS A 132 -1.50 7.96 -7.42
N VAL A 133 -0.93 8.17 -6.23
CA VAL A 133 -0.41 7.12 -5.36
C VAL A 133 -1.38 6.88 -4.21
N PHE A 134 -1.86 5.64 -4.12
CA PHE A 134 -2.70 5.15 -3.03
C PHE A 134 -1.87 4.33 -2.06
N TYR A 135 -1.71 4.83 -0.86
CA TYR A 135 -0.96 4.17 0.20
C TYR A 135 -1.56 4.45 1.57
N THR A 136 -1.02 3.83 2.60
CA THR A 136 -1.44 4.11 3.98
C THR A 136 -0.36 4.89 4.69
N ARG A 137 -0.64 6.17 4.99
CA ARG A 137 0.27 7.06 5.72
C ARG A 137 0.32 6.64 7.19
N PHE A 138 1.53 6.45 7.68
CA PHE A 138 1.80 6.16 9.08
C PHE A 138 1.84 7.47 9.89
N GLN A 139 0.94 7.61 10.85
CA GLN A 139 0.93 8.74 11.78
C GLN A 139 1.42 8.32 13.16
N SER A 140 1.02 7.14 13.63
CA SER A 140 1.47 6.54 14.87
C SER A 140 1.16 5.04 14.88
N VAL A 141 1.64 4.31 15.90
CA VAL A 141 1.36 2.88 16.06
C VAL A 141 -0.16 2.57 16.11
N ALA A 142 -0.96 3.52 16.57
CA ALA A 142 -2.42 3.38 16.69
C ALA A 142 -3.19 4.10 15.57
N LYS A 143 -2.54 4.95 14.78
CA LYS A 143 -3.21 5.78 13.76
C LYS A 143 -2.45 5.73 12.44
N PHE A 144 -3.09 5.17 11.45
CA PHE A 144 -2.64 5.09 10.07
C PHE A 144 -3.83 5.38 9.16
N VAL A 145 -3.61 6.16 8.11
CA VAL A 145 -4.68 6.74 7.29
C VAL A 145 -4.47 6.39 5.83
N PRO A 146 -5.47 5.78 5.14
CA PRO A 146 -5.45 5.64 3.71
C PRO A 146 -5.35 7.01 3.06
N THR A 147 -4.35 7.19 2.21
CA THR A 147 -4.01 8.47 1.59
C THR A 147 -3.99 8.31 0.08
N ASN A 148 -4.47 9.33 -0.61
CA ASN A 148 -4.45 9.47 -2.06
C ASN A 148 -3.72 10.76 -2.39
N GLU A 149 -2.57 10.66 -3.02
CA GLU A 149 -1.74 11.82 -3.35
C GLU A 149 -1.51 11.92 -4.86
N PRO A 150 -1.58 13.14 -5.42
CA PRO A 150 -1.17 13.37 -6.80
C PRO A 150 0.33 13.09 -6.93
N PHE A 151 0.72 12.40 -7.98
CA PHE A 151 2.09 12.06 -8.28
C PHE A 151 2.57 12.70 -9.60
N LEU A 152 1.75 12.63 -10.64
CA LEU A 152 2.00 13.27 -11.93
C LEU A 152 0.70 13.85 -12.49
N PRO A 153 0.74 15.01 -13.17
CA PRO A 153 1.90 15.90 -13.35
C PRO A 153 2.38 16.46 -12.02
N ILE A 154 3.65 16.86 -11.96
CA ILE A 154 4.19 17.53 -10.78
C ILE A 154 3.54 18.90 -10.71
N THR A 155 2.66 19.09 -9.74
CA THR A 155 2.16 20.40 -9.33
C THR A 155 3.22 21.06 -8.46
N SER A 156 3.37 22.39 -8.53
CA SER A 156 4.40 23.16 -7.83
C SER A 156 4.76 22.54 -6.48
N ILE A 157 6.04 22.28 -6.26
CA ILE A 157 6.55 21.91 -4.93
C ILE A 157 6.22 23.12 -4.06
N ALA A 158 5.16 23.00 -3.25
CA ALA A 158 4.86 24.03 -2.26
C ALA A 158 6.02 24.03 -1.27
N VAL A 159 6.94 24.93 -1.45
CA VAL A 159 7.90 25.28 -0.40
C VAL A 159 7.06 25.90 0.69
N SER A 160 6.81 25.15 1.76
CA SER A 160 6.21 25.66 2.99
C SER A 160 7.27 26.55 3.67
N GLY A 161 7.49 27.73 3.10
CA GLY A 161 8.19 28.80 3.74
C GLY A 161 7.13 29.75 4.30
N ASP A 162 7.28 30.19 5.53
CA ASP A 162 6.50 31.29 6.07
C ASP A 162 6.59 32.46 5.09
N GLU A 163 5.46 33.11 4.81
CA GLU A 163 5.33 34.21 3.82
C GLU A 163 6.25 35.41 4.11
N ASP A 164 6.96 35.42 5.22
CA ASP A 164 7.86 36.50 5.64
C ASP A 164 9.33 36.35 5.19
N ASP A 165 9.73 35.18 4.68
CA ASP A 165 11.09 34.98 4.13
C ASP A 165 11.10 35.15 2.59
N GLN A 166 10.75 36.34 2.10
CA GLN A 166 11.11 36.79 0.76
C GLN A 166 12.62 37.06 0.66
N TYR A 167 13.43 36.01 0.85
CA TYR A 167 14.76 36.05 0.29
C TYR A 167 14.63 35.86 -1.22
N ASP A 168 14.80 36.95 -1.95
CA ASP A 168 15.07 36.94 -3.38
C ASP A 168 16.45 36.26 -3.58
N LEU A 169 16.47 34.95 -3.38
CA LEU A 169 17.66 34.15 -3.63
C LEU A 169 17.72 33.93 -5.15
N ASP A 170 18.46 34.79 -5.83
CA ASP A 170 18.91 34.54 -7.20
C ASP A 170 19.75 33.25 -7.20
N PHE A 171 19.08 32.10 -7.36
CA PHE A 171 19.75 30.81 -7.50
C PHE A 171 20.46 30.77 -8.85
N LEU A 172 21.78 30.81 -8.85
CA LEU A 172 22.58 30.51 -10.02
C LEU A 172 22.55 29.00 -10.27
N LEU A 173 21.76 28.58 -11.26
CA LEU A 173 21.64 27.17 -11.63
C LEU A 173 22.68 26.86 -12.73
N GLU A 174 23.68 26.00 -12.39
CA GLU A 174 24.72 25.57 -13.32
C GLU A 174 24.50 24.09 -13.72
N PRO A 175 24.59 23.73 -15.03
CA PRO A 175 24.86 24.58 -16.18
C PRO A 175 23.64 25.42 -16.63
N ASP A 176 22.42 24.95 -16.39
CA ASP A 176 21.15 25.62 -16.69
C ASP A 176 20.00 24.94 -15.91
N ALA A 177 18.91 25.66 -15.73
CA ALA A 177 17.74 25.20 -14.99
C ALA A 177 17.16 23.90 -15.54
N ALA A 178 17.07 23.75 -16.87
CA ALA A 178 16.49 22.56 -17.50
C ALA A 178 17.32 21.31 -17.21
N THR A 179 18.63 21.40 -17.30
CA THR A 179 19.57 20.28 -16.99
C THR A 179 19.46 19.88 -15.53
N VAL A 180 19.41 20.87 -14.61
CA VAL A 180 19.27 20.59 -13.17
C VAL A 180 17.95 19.90 -12.87
N PHE A 181 16.82 20.42 -13.39
CA PHE A 181 15.50 19.84 -13.18
C PHE A 181 15.38 18.45 -13.79
N ASN A 182 15.92 18.19 -14.99
CA ASN A 182 15.90 16.88 -15.64
C ASN A 182 16.67 15.81 -14.85
N ARG A 183 17.66 16.20 -14.04
CA ARG A 183 18.39 15.29 -13.15
C ARG A 183 17.74 15.13 -11.78
N LEU A 184 17.12 16.19 -11.26
CA LEU A 184 16.53 16.21 -9.91
C LEU A 184 15.15 15.53 -9.88
N MET A 185 14.31 15.81 -10.88
CA MET A 185 12.93 15.32 -10.86
C MET A 185 12.79 13.80 -10.82
N PRO A 186 13.55 13.00 -11.56
CA PRO A 186 13.50 11.54 -11.40
C PRO A 186 13.81 11.10 -9.98
N ARG A 187 14.84 11.66 -9.35
CA ARG A 187 15.22 11.35 -7.97
C ARG A 187 14.14 11.74 -6.97
N TYR A 188 13.50 12.87 -7.18
CA TYR A 188 12.36 13.30 -6.36
C TYR A 188 11.22 12.28 -6.45
N LEU A 189 10.83 11.87 -7.66
CA LEU A 189 9.77 10.89 -7.86
C LEU A 189 10.11 9.50 -7.28
N GLU A 190 11.34 9.04 -7.46
CA GLU A 190 11.86 7.82 -6.83
C GLU A 190 11.72 7.88 -5.29
N THR A 191 12.05 9.04 -4.70
CA THR A 191 11.98 9.26 -3.26
C THR A 191 10.54 9.29 -2.76
N VAL A 192 9.61 9.92 -3.48
CA VAL A 192 8.18 9.94 -3.14
C VAL A 192 7.59 8.52 -3.15
N VAL A 193 7.92 7.72 -4.15
CA VAL A 193 7.49 6.32 -4.20
C VAL A 193 8.08 5.53 -3.04
N TYR A 194 9.37 5.70 -2.76
CA TYR A 194 10.04 5.01 -1.66
C TYR A 194 9.44 5.36 -0.30
N ASP A 195 9.17 6.65 -0.06
CA ASP A 195 8.49 7.10 1.16
C ASP A 195 7.11 6.48 1.31
N ALA A 196 6.30 6.47 0.23
CA ALA A 196 4.98 5.83 0.24
C ALA A 196 5.06 4.32 0.56
N MET A 197 6.07 3.62 0.04
CA MET A 197 6.32 2.21 0.33
C MET A 197 6.70 1.99 1.80
N LEU A 198 7.61 2.81 2.36
CA LEU A 198 8.02 2.72 3.76
C LEU A 198 6.87 3.03 4.72
N GLN A 199 6.08 4.06 4.44
CA GLN A 199 4.91 4.42 5.24
C GLN A 199 3.85 3.32 5.22
N SER A 200 3.61 2.71 4.05
CA SER A 200 2.72 1.55 3.91
C SER A 200 3.22 0.36 4.72
N LEU A 201 4.50 0.06 4.65
CA LEU A 201 5.12 -1.05 5.39
C LEU A 201 5.02 -0.83 6.90
N ALA A 202 5.35 0.36 7.38
CA ALA A 202 5.24 0.73 8.79
C ALA A 202 3.80 0.60 9.29
N SER A 203 2.84 1.09 8.51
CA SER A 203 1.40 1.00 8.81
C SER A 203 0.90 -0.45 8.83
N GLU A 204 1.35 -1.27 7.89
CA GLU A 204 1.04 -2.70 7.83
C GLU A 204 1.53 -3.44 9.08
N HIS A 205 2.81 -3.21 9.45
CA HIS A 205 3.40 -3.84 10.64
C HIS A 205 2.73 -3.39 11.93
N ALA A 206 2.43 -2.09 12.08
CA ALA A 206 1.71 -1.55 13.23
C ALA A 206 0.31 -2.17 13.35
N SER A 207 -0.44 -2.19 12.25
CA SER A 207 -1.78 -2.78 12.22
C SER A 207 -1.76 -4.28 12.53
N ARG A 208 -0.80 -5.02 11.99
CA ARG A 208 -0.63 -6.46 12.29
C ARG A 208 -0.31 -6.68 13.76
N ARG A 209 0.62 -5.92 14.34
CA ARG A 209 0.97 -5.99 15.76
C ARG A 209 -0.25 -5.77 16.65
N MET A 210 -1.05 -4.75 16.35
CA MET A 210 -2.28 -4.46 17.11
C MET A 210 -3.32 -5.59 16.99
N ALA A 211 -3.55 -6.09 15.78
CA ALA A 211 -4.48 -7.18 15.52
C ALA A 211 -4.06 -8.48 16.24
N MET A 212 -2.78 -8.83 16.18
CA MET A 212 -2.25 -10.03 16.83
C MET A 212 -2.24 -9.91 18.34
N LYS A 213 -1.96 -8.72 18.89
CA LYS A 213 -2.11 -8.47 20.33
C LYS A 213 -3.55 -8.70 20.77
N GLY A 214 -4.53 -8.11 20.10
CA GLY A 214 -5.95 -8.31 20.39
C GLY A 214 -6.38 -9.78 20.31
N ALA A 215 -5.89 -10.52 19.32
CA ALA A 215 -6.14 -11.96 19.17
C ALA A 215 -5.55 -12.77 20.33
N THR A 216 -4.32 -12.46 20.75
CA THR A 216 -3.65 -13.12 21.88
C THR A 216 -4.41 -12.88 23.21
N ASP A 217 -4.84 -11.62 23.43
CA ASP A 217 -5.60 -11.28 24.62
C ASP A 217 -6.97 -11.98 24.65
N ALA A 218 -7.64 -12.09 23.49
CA ALA A 218 -8.91 -12.82 23.36
C ALA A 218 -8.72 -14.33 23.59
N ALA A 219 -7.68 -14.94 23.02
CA ALA A 219 -7.35 -16.34 23.25
C ALA A 219 -7.03 -16.64 24.73
N GLY A 220 -6.33 -15.71 25.40
CA GLY A 220 -6.05 -15.82 26.83
C GLY A 220 -7.33 -15.81 27.69
N ARG A 221 -8.30 -14.94 27.39
CA ARG A 221 -9.61 -14.91 28.04
C ARG A 221 -10.37 -16.23 27.81
N MET A 222 -10.48 -16.66 26.57
CA MET A 222 -11.17 -17.91 26.20
C MET A 222 -10.56 -19.12 26.91
N ASN A 223 -9.22 -19.21 27.00
CA ASN A 223 -8.54 -20.29 27.72
C ASN A 223 -8.90 -20.32 29.21
N LYS A 224 -8.96 -19.14 29.88
CA LYS A 224 -9.37 -19.04 31.28
C LYS A 224 -10.81 -19.51 31.47
N ASP A 225 -11.73 -19.15 30.59
CA ASP A 225 -13.12 -19.51 30.68
C ASP A 225 -13.33 -21.01 30.40
N LEU A 226 -12.66 -21.57 29.40
CA LEU A 226 -12.68 -23.00 29.13
C LEU A 226 -12.11 -23.82 30.30
N LYS A 227 -11.03 -23.35 30.95
CA LYS A 227 -10.51 -24.01 32.17
C LYS A 227 -11.53 -24.05 33.31
N LYS A 228 -12.30 -22.98 33.52
CA LYS A 228 -13.37 -22.97 34.53
C LYS A 228 -14.45 -23.99 34.20
N VAL A 229 -14.92 -24.02 32.95
CA VAL A 229 -15.90 -25.01 32.48
C VAL A 229 -15.41 -26.44 32.66
N TYR A 230 -14.16 -26.69 32.23
CA TYR A 230 -13.54 -28.00 32.39
C TYR A 230 -13.42 -28.45 33.85
N ASN A 231 -12.94 -27.56 34.73
CA ASN A 231 -12.81 -27.88 36.16
C ASN A 231 -14.18 -28.16 36.82
N ARG A 232 -15.22 -27.41 36.45
CA ARG A 232 -16.58 -27.66 36.92
C ARG A 232 -17.10 -29.01 36.43
N ALA A 233 -16.99 -29.31 35.17
CA ALA A 233 -17.39 -30.62 34.61
C ALA A 233 -16.63 -31.78 35.27
N ARG A 234 -15.32 -31.60 35.48
CA ARG A 234 -14.50 -32.61 36.20
C ARG A 234 -14.99 -32.84 37.64
N GLN A 235 -15.31 -31.73 38.37
CA GLN A 235 -15.86 -31.83 39.74
C GLN A 235 -17.22 -32.52 39.74
N GLU A 236 -18.10 -32.22 38.84
CA GLU A 236 -19.41 -32.84 38.68
C GLU A 236 -19.26 -34.34 38.39
N THR A 237 -18.35 -34.74 37.54
CA THR A 237 -18.06 -36.14 37.24
C THR A 237 -17.51 -36.90 38.47
N ILE A 238 -16.51 -36.34 39.17
CA ILE A 238 -15.97 -36.93 40.40
C ILE A 238 -17.04 -37.07 41.46
N THR A 239 -17.87 -36.04 41.66
CA THR A 239 -18.96 -36.08 42.64
C THR A 239 -19.98 -37.21 42.32
N LYS A 240 -20.32 -37.36 41.04
CA LYS A 240 -21.22 -38.39 40.56
C LYS A 240 -20.63 -39.79 40.80
N GLU A 241 -19.38 -40.03 40.46
CA GLU A 241 -18.70 -41.28 40.70
C GLU A 241 -18.63 -41.65 42.19
N LEU A 242 -18.34 -40.66 43.05
CA LEU A 242 -18.38 -40.86 44.52
C LEU A 242 -19.76 -41.23 45.03
N LEU A 243 -20.83 -40.53 44.54
CA LEU A 243 -22.20 -40.85 44.92
C LEU A 243 -22.63 -42.24 44.46
N ASP A 244 -22.21 -42.65 43.26
CA ASP A 244 -22.47 -44.00 42.73
C ASP A 244 -21.79 -45.07 43.58
N ILE A 245 -20.55 -44.85 44.05
CA ILE A 245 -19.82 -45.75 44.92
C ILE A 245 -20.47 -45.87 46.29
N VAL A 246 -20.83 -44.71 46.90
CA VAL A 246 -21.50 -44.66 48.23
C VAL A 246 -22.91 -45.28 48.18
N GLY A 247 -23.64 -45.00 47.10
CA GLY A 247 -24.96 -45.59 46.87
C GLY A 247 -24.91 -47.10 46.69
N GLY A 248 -23.92 -47.60 45.96
CA GLY A 248 -23.64 -49.03 45.79
C GLY A 248 -23.25 -49.74 47.11
N ALA A 249 -22.41 -49.13 47.93
CA ALA A 249 -22.04 -49.66 49.25
C ALA A 249 -23.22 -49.74 50.21
N ASN A 250 -24.09 -48.74 50.24
CA ASN A 250 -25.31 -48.74 51.08
C ASN A 250 -26.38 -49.75 50.61
N ALA A 251 -26.36 -50.16 49.35
CA ALA A 251 -27.31 -51.15 48.83
C ALA A 251 -26.91 -52.60 49.12
N VAL A 252 -25.66 -52.85 49.55
CA VAL A 252 -25.11 -54.20 49.86
C VAL A 252 -25.00 -54.43 51.36
N SER A 253 -25.15 -53.43 52.20
CA SER A 253 -25.24 -53.51 53.65
C SER A 253 -26.71 -53.66 54.11
#